data_89f22be8f828d7c10d38fd3a99659317
#
_entry.id   89f22be8f828d7c10d38fd3a99659317
#
_cell.length_a   1.000
_cell.length_b   1.000
_cell.length_c   1.000
_cell.angle_alpha   90.00
_cell.angle_beta   90.00
_cell.angle_gamma   90.00
#
_symmetry.space_group_name_H-M   'P 1'
#
loop_
_entity.id
_entity.type
_entity.pdbx_description
1 polymer ?
#
loop_
_entity_poly.entity_id
_entity_poly.type
_entity_poly.pdbx_seq_one_letter_code
_entity_poly.pdbx_strand_id
1 'polypeptide(L)'
;KLQSHKNSKKRRQHGNMGAFGDGYVRKTIRQGGQTGYHQRTEYNKRVLRVANPEDHSITPAGGFLHYGAIKSDYILAQGSVPGPAKRLIRFRDATRGSDRILHDYEITYVSTASKQGA
;
A
#
# COMPACT_ATOMS: atom_id res chain seq x y z
N LYS A 1 4.47 18.49 -4.62
CA LYS A 1 5.05 19.55 -3.78
C LYS A 1 5.93 20.50 -4.56
N LEU A 2 6.76 20.03 -5.46
CA LEU A 2 7.61 20.84 -6.32
C LEU A 2 7.17 20.75 -7.78
N GLN A 3 7.43 21.81 -8.53
CA GLN A 3 7.18 21.84 -9.96
C GLN A 3 8.30 21.08 -10.67
N SER A 4 8.05 19.91 -11.20
CA SER A 4 9.07 19.08 -11.82
C SER A 4 8.87 18.85 -13.33
N HIS A 5 7.63 18.74 -13.79
CA HIS A 5 7.32 18.47 -15.18
C HIS A 5 7.37 19.75 -16.02
N LYS A 6 8.10 19.73 -17.12
CA LYS A 6 8.27 20.87 -18.06
C LYS A 6 8.73 22.19 -17.42
N ASN A 7 9.34 22.17 -16.25
CA ASN A 7 9.70 23.39 -15.52
C ASN A 7 11.07 23.32 -14.88
N SER A 8 12.10 23.32 -15.70
CA SER A 8 13.50 23.19 -15.25
C SER A 8 13.98 24.37 -14.39
N LYS A 9 13.56 25.59 -14.69
CA LYS A 9 14.04 26.80 -14.01
C LYS A 9 13.34 27.08 -12.66
N LYS A 10 12.10 26.61 -12.48
CA LYS A 10 11.30 26.82 -11.27
C LYS A 10 11.05 25.54 -10.46
N ARG A 11 11.90 24.59 -10.64
CA ARG A 11 11.74 23.23 -10.12
C ARG A 11 11.58 23.18 -8.58
N ARG A 12 12.23 24.10 -7.87
CA ARG A 12 12.22 24.18 -6.41
C ARG A 12 11.20 25.17 -5.85
N GLN A 13 10.42 25.82 -6.71
CA GLN A 13 9.42 26.80 -6.28
C GLN A 13 8.05 26.13 -6.13
N HIS A 14 7.24 26.67 -5.24
CA HIS A 14 5.88 26.16 -4.98
C HIS A 14 4.81 26.76 -5.91
N GLY A 15 5.11 27.83 -6.60
CA GLY A 15 4.15 28.59 -7.40
C GLY A 15 3.28 29.49 -6.52
N ASN A 16 1.99 29.54 -6.80
CA ASN A 16 1.03 30.34 -6.02
C ASN A 16 0.63 29.59 -4.74
N MET A 17 0.72 30.27 -3.62
CA MET A 17 0.42 29.72 -2.30
C MET A 17 -0.91 30.20 -1.71
N GLY A 18 -1.80 30.73 -2.54
CA GLY A 18 -3.12 31.20 -2.15
C GLY A 18 -3.36 32.70 -2.35
N ALA A 19 -4.51 33.17 -1.93
CA ALA A 19 -4.91 34.56 -2.08
C ALA A 19 -4.25 35.46 -1.02
N PHE A 20 -3.90 36.69 -1.42
CA PHE A 20 -3.33 37.71 -0.51
C PHE A 20 -4.30 38.16 0.60
N GLY A 21 -5.61 38.08 0.36
CA GLY A 21 -6.62 38.51 1.31
C GLY A 21 -6.66 37.74 2.63
N ASP A 22 -6.11 36.52 2.66
CA ASP A 22 -6.08 35.70 3.87
C ASP A 22 -5.03 36.15 4.89
N GLY A 23 -4.01 36.92 4.48
CA GLY A 23 -2.90 37.33 5.33
C GLY A 23 -1.98 36.23 5.86
N TYR A 24 -2.26 34.97 5.56
CA TYR A 24 -1.45 33.80 5.93
C TYR A 24 -1.60 32.68 4.90
N VAL A 25 -0.64 31.77 4.90
CA VAL A 25 -0.72 30.56 4.07
C VAL A 25 -1.53 29.50 4.79
N ARG A 26 -2.61 29.04 4.15
CA ARG A 26 -3.47 28.01 4.73
C ARG A 26 -2.73 26.68 4.88
N LYS A 27 -3.04 25.92 5.92
CA LYS A 27 -2.45 24.58 6.17
C LYS A 27 -2.71 23.56 5.06
N THR A 28 -3.74 23.80 4.25
CA THR A 28 -4.11 22.92 3.12
C THR A 28 -3.23 23.12 1.88
N ILE A 29 -2.45 24.21 1.83
CA ILE A 29 -1.52 24.46 0.73
C ILE A 29 -0.31 23.54 0.84
N ARG A 30 0.08 22.96 -0.27
CA ARG A 30 1.25 22.07 -0.33
C ARG A 30 2.53 22.87 -0.06
N GLN A 31 3.22 22.49 0.99
CA GLN A 31 4.52 23.05 1.35
C GLN A 31 5.66 22.13 0.89
N GLY A 32 6.87 22.68 0.82
CA GLY A 32 8.09 21.90 0.67
C GLY A 32 8.35 21.01 1.89
N GLY A 33 9.35 20.18 1.82
CA GLY A 33 9.74 19.28 2.92
C GLY A 33 9.94 17.85 2.45
N GLN A 34 10.09 16.97 3.41
CA GLN A 34 10.32 15.56 3.16
C GLN A 34 9.21 14.94 2.31
N THR A 35 9.57 14.24 1.26
CA THR A 35 8.67 13.49 0.38
C THR A 35 9.11 12.04 0.35
N GLY A 36 8.25 11.17 0.84
CA GLY A 36 8.58 9.77 1.00
C GLY A 36 9.40 9.48 2.27
N TYR A 37 9.82 8.24 2.41
CA TYR A 37 10.53 7.74 3.60
C TYR A 37 9.74 7.97 4.90
N HIS A 38 8.43 7.81 4.83
CA HIS A 38 7.51 7.97 5.97
C HIS A 38 7.03 6.61 6.46
N GLN A 39 6.87 6.47 7.76
CA GLN A 39 6.08 5.39 8.31
C GLN A 39 4.62 5.55 7.89
N ARG A 40 3.99 4.46 7.48
CA ARG A 40 2.58 4.40 7.10
C ARG A 40 1.84 3.40 7.95
N THR A 41 0.64 3.76 8.36
CA THR A 41 -0.30 2.87 9.02
C THR A 41 -1.58 2.86 8.20
N GLU A 42 -2.00 1.68 7.76
CA GLU A 42 -3.27 1.49 7.10
C GLU A 42 -4.20 0.70 8.01
N TYR A 43 -5.49 0.99 7.91
CA TYR A 43 -6.52 0.45 8.78
C TYR A 43 -7.53 -0.39 8.00
N ASN A 44 -8.21 -1.29 8.71
CA ASN A 44 -9.37 -2.04 8.21
C ASN A 44 -9.06 -2.88 6.97
N LYS A 45 -7.91 -3.55 6.95
CA LYS A 45 -7.60 -4.55 5.94
C LYS A 45 -8.33 -5.85 6.25
N ARG A 46 -9.14 -6.30 5.33
CA ARG A 46 -9.84 -7.57 5.47
C ARG A 46 -8.87 -8.72 5.25
N VAL A 47 -8.76 -9.59 6.24
CA VAL A 47 -8.00 -10.84 6.13
C VAL A 47 -8.89 -11.88 5.46
N LEU A 48 -8.41 -12.46 4.37
CA LEU A 48 -9.13 -13.48 3.61
C LEU A 48 -8.75 -14.88 4.06
N ARG A 49 -7.47 -15.10 4.34
CA ARG A 49 -6.97 -16.41 4.79
C ARG A 49 -5.66 -16.21 5.55
N VAL A 50 -5.48 -17.03 6.56
CA VAL A 50 -4.18 -17.28 7.20
C VAL A 50 -3.89 -18.76 7.00
N ALA A 51 -2.80 -19.11 6.37
CA ALA A 51 -2.49 -20.49 6.02
C ALA A 51 -1.00 -20.76 5.88
N ASN A 52 -0.66 -22.04 5.87
CA ASN A 52 0.66 -22.54 5.54
C ASN A 52 0.71 -22.94 4.04
N PRO A 53 1.81 -22.70 3.34
CA PRO A 53 1.96 -23.08 1.93
C PRO A 53 1.92 -24.58 1.67
N GLU A 54 2.14 -25.42 2.68
CA GLU A 54 2.02 -26.88 2.57
C GLU A 54 0.57 -27.31 2.37
N ASP A 55 -0.36 -26.67 3.10
CA ASP A 55 -1.79 -26.95 2.99
C ASP A 55 -2.44 -26.23 1.80
N HIS A 56 -2.06 -24.98 1.59
CA HIS A 56 -2.62 -24.12 0.56
C HIS A 56 -1.54 -23.34 -0.17
N SER A 57 -1.02 -23.90 -1.23
CA SER A 57 -0.02 -23.22 -2.06
C SER A 57 -0.64 -22.07 -2.84
N ILE A 58 -0.04 -20.89 -2.72
CA ILE A 58 -0.42 -19.69 -3.48
C ILE A 58 0.72 -19.13 -4.35
N THR A 59 1.89 -19.78 -4.31
CA THR A 59 3.03 -19.31 -5.08
C THR A 59 2.77 -19.49 -6.58
N PRO A 60 2.79 -18.43 -7.38
CA PRO A 60 2.61 -18.53 -8.82
C PRO A 60 3.80 -19.24 -9.49
N ALA A 61 3.57 -19.78 -10.68
CA ALA A 61 4.62 -20.37 -11.48
C ALA A 61 5.74 -19.35 -11.73
N GLY A 62 6.97 -19.71 -11.38
CA GLY A 62 8.13 -18.82 -11.40
C GLY A 62 8.31 -17.95 -10.15
N GLY A 63 7.41 -18.05 -9.16
CA GLY A 63 7.46 -17.27 -7.92
C GLY A 63 6.86 -15.88 -8.03
N PHE A 64 6.73 -15.20 -6.89
CA PHE A 64 6.30 -13.80 -6.85
C PHE A 64 7.40 -12.87 -7.34
N LEU A 65 7.02 -11.83 -8.09
CA LEU A 65 7.95 -10.81 -8.58
C LEU A 65 8.67 -10.12 -7.40
N HIS A 66 9.99 -10.02 -7.51
CA HIS A 66 10.87 -9.41 -6.51
C HIS A 66 10.83 -10.05 -5.11
N TYR A 67 10.17 -11.19 -4.96
CA TYR A 67 10.08 -11.89 -3.67
C TYR A 67 10.54 -13.36 -3.77
N GLY A 68 10.00 -14.11 -4.71
CA GLY A 68 10.25 -15.55 -4.88
C GLY A 68 9.10 -16.41 -4.36
N ALA A 69 9.41 -17.61 -3.88
CA ALA A 69 8.43 -18.54 -3.34
C ALA A 69 8.16 -18.28 -1.85
N ILE A 70 6.92 -18.51 -1.43
CA ILE A 70 6.52 -18.50 -0.02
C ILE A 70 6.89 -19.83 0.60
N LYS A 71 7.60 -19.77 1.74
CA LYS A 71 8.09 -20.93 2.49
C LYS A 71 7.55 -21.05 3.91
N SER A 72 6.93 -20.00 4.43
CA SER A 72 6.38 -19.94 5.78
C SER A 72 4.93 -19.51 5.73
N ASP A 73 4.27 -19.52 6.88
CA ASP A 73 2.89 -19.06 7.02
C ASP A 73 2.69 -17.69 6.37
N TYR A 74 1.53 -17.51 5.80
CA TYR A 74 1.18 -16.27 5.10
C TYR A 74 -0.21 -15.77 5.47
N ILE A 75 -0.40 -14.48 5.29
CA ILE A 75 -1.70 -13.83 5.40
C ILE A 75 -2.12 -13.34 4.02
N LEU A 76 -3.29 -13.77 3.57
CA LEU A 76 -3.93 -13.25 2.37
C LEU A 76 -4.89 -12.14 2.77
N ALA A 77 -4.59 -10.92 2.40
CA ALA A 77 -5.40 -9.74 2.70
C ALA A 77 -6.00 -9.14 1.43
N GLN A 78 -7.19 -8.59 1.56
CA GLN A 78 -7.84 -7.88 0.46
C GLN A 78 -7.18 -6.52 0.23
N GLY A 79 -6.86 -6.24 -1.03
CA GLY A 79 -6.24 -4.99 -1.43
C GLY A 79 -4.71 -5.00 -1.30
N SER A 80 -4.13 -3.83 -1.12
CA SER A 80 -2.70 -3.64 -1.03
C SER A 80 -2.25 -3.32 0.39
N VAL A 81 -0.98 -3.52 0.65
CA VAL A 81 -0.30 -3.07 1.88
C VAL A 81 0.80 -2.07 1.51
N PRO A 82 1.17 -1.15 2.41
CA PRO A 82 2.20 -0.17 2.10
C PRO A 82 3.59 -0.82 2.00
N GLY A 83 4.39 -0.31 1.11
CA GLY A 83 5.79 -0.70 0.94
C GLY A 83 6.08 -1.62 -0.26
N PRO A 84 7.35 -1.74 -0.65
CA PRO A 84 7.78 -2.66 -1.69
C PRO A 84 7.76 -4.11 -1.19
N ALA A 85 7.90 -5.06 -2.13
CA ALA A 85 8.15 -6.46 -1.80
C ALA A 85 9.35 -6.58 -0.84
N LYS A 86 9.29 -7.53 0.09
CA LYS A 86 10.28 -7.77 1.16
C LYS A 86 10.32 -6.70 2.26
N ARG A 87 9.47 -5.67 2.23
CA ARG A 87 9.38 -4.72 3.34
C ARG A 87 8.72 -5.39 4.55
N LEU A 88 9.30 -5.22 5.74
CA LEU A 88 8.69 -5.69 6.98
C LEU A 88 7.37 -4.97 7.24
N ILE A 89 6.32 -5.74 7.41
CA ILE A 89 4.97 -5.27 7.74
C ILE A 89 4.59 -5.83 9.12
N ARG A 90 4.04 -4.99 9.96
CA ARG A 90 3.49 -5.39 11.26
C ARG A 90 1.98 -5.35 11.20
N PHE A 91 1.34 -6.38 11.68
CA PHE A 91 -0.10 -6.48 11.78
C PHE A 91 -0.53 -6.47 13.24
N ARG A 92 -1.71 -5.96 13.47
CA ARG A 92 -2.43 -6.08 14.75
C ARG A 92 -3.91 -6.12 14.46
N ASP A 93 -4.69 -6.54 15.45
CA ASP A 93 -6.14 -6.49 15.37
C ASP A 93 -6.64 -5.07 15.15
N ALA A 94 -7.79 -4.97 14.49
CA ALA A 94 -8.39 -3.68 14.19
C ALA A 94 -8.78 -2.95 15.48
N THR A 95 -8.26 -1.74 15.66
CA THR A 95 -8.59 -0.90 16.83
C THR A 95 -9.90 -0.16 16.69
N ARG A 96 -10.36 0.02 15.46
CA ARG A 96 -11.63 0.67 15.10
C ARG A 96 -12.46 -0.26 14.27
N GLY A 97 -12.58 -1.50 14.73
CA GLY A 97 -13.41 -2.50 14.10
C GLY A 97 -14.88 -2.05 14.07
N SER A 98 -15.59 -2.46 13.06
CA SER A 98 -17.05 -2.35 13.02
C SER A 98 -17.61 -3.71 13.39
N ASP A 99 -18.62 -3.73 14.26
CA ASP A 99 -19.39 -4.93 14.58
C ASP A 99 -20.30 -5.36 13.41
N ARG A 100 -20.17 -4.72 12.27
CA ARG A 100 -20.84 -5.15 11.05
C ARG A 100 -20.41 -6.56 10.71
N ILE A 101 -21.35 -7.43 10.62
CA ILE A 101 -21.17 -8.82 10.22
C ILE A 101 -20.49 -8.80 8.86
N LEU A 102 -19.25 -9.25 8.84
CA LEU A 102 -18.58 -9.57 7.61
C LEU A 102 -19.19 -10.88 7.15
N HIS A 103 -19.84 -10.88 5.99
CA HIS A 103 -20.33 -12.11 5.41
C HIS A 103 -19.19 -13.11 5.28
N ASP A 104 -19.43 -14.32 5.70
CA ASP A 104 -18.54 -15.43 5.44
C ASP A 104 -18.39 -15.58 3.92
N TYR A 105 -17.18 -15.83 3.48
CA TYR A 105 -16.89 -16.06 2.07
C TYR A 105 -15.97 -17.25 1.94
N GLU A 106 -16.14 -17.95 0.86
CA GLU A 106 -15.29 -19.07 0.47
C GLU A 106 -14.38 -18.64 -0.68
N ILE A 107 -13.10 -18.97 -0.56
CA ILE A 107 -12.16 -18.77 -1.65
C ILE A 107 -12.26 -19.96 -2.59
N THR A 108 -12.97 -19.78 -3.69
CA THR A 108 -13.18 -20.83 -4.69
C THR A 108 -11.97 -21.05 -5.58
N TYR A 109 -11.18 -20.02 -5.82
CA TYR A 109 -10.02 -20.12 -6.71
C TYR A 109 -8.95 -19.10 -6.38
N VAL A 110 -7.70 -19.54 -6.40
CA VAL A 110 -6.50 -18.68 -6.35
C VAL A 110 -5.65 -18.93 -7.58
N SER A 111 -5.41 -17.90 -8.37
CA SER A 111 -4.61 -18.01 -9.58
C SER A 111 -3.13 -18.20 -9.24
N THR A 112 -2.56 -19.28 -9.73
CA THR A 112 -1.11 -19.58 -9.67
C THR A 112 -0.41 -19.38 -11.02
N ALA A 113 -1.08 -18.71 -11.97
CA ALA A 113 -0.47 -18.40 -13.25
C ALA A 113 0.75 -17.48 -13.08
N SER A 114 1.74 -17.67 -13.94
CA SER A 114 2.95 -16.85 -13.93
C SER A 114 2.62 -15.37 -14.09
N LYS A 115 3.34 -14.52 -13.36
CA LYS A 115 3.30 -13.06 -13.48
C LYS A 115 4.58 -12.50 -14.11
N GLN A 116 5.44 -13.35 -14.62
CA GLN A 116 6.74 -13.01 -15.20
C GLN A 116 6.67 -12.99 -16.74
N GLY A 117 5.97 -12.01 -17.26
CA GLY A 117 5.80 -11.83 -18.68
C GLY A 117 4.71 -12.74 -19.27
N ALA A 118 4.26 -12.35 -20.45
CA ALA A 118 3.38 -13.16 -21.30
C ALA A 118 4.21 -13.86 -22.35
#